data_7ac76ecd14b9b703dcb6132f9775ffb1
#
_entry.id   7ac76ecd14b9b703dcb6132f9775ffb1
#
_cell.length_a   1.000
_cell.length_b   1.000
_cell.length_c   1.000
_cell.angle_alpha   90.00
_cell.angle_beta   90.00
_cell.angle_gamma   90.00
#
_symmetry.space_group_name_H-M   'P 1'
#
loop_
_entity.id
_entity.type
_entity.pdbx_description
1 polymer ?
#
loop_
_entity_poly.entity_id
_entity_poly.type
_entity_poly.pdbx_seq_one_letter_code
_entity_poly.pdbx_strand_id
1 'polypeptide(L)'
;MKLKTSISILAGCLVIFLFIMLPVFLSMKSQKDESIASFKGSDFSLKDMNNNTITQESFDGPLTAIFFGFTNCPDVCPMTLNKMDIVLDKLGNKKKDIKVFFISVDPERDTPEVVKDYLSNFDNKFIGITGDPEKIFLLYKSWG
;
A
#
# COMPACT_ATOMS: atom_id res chain seq x y z
N MET A 1 49.29 -31.53 27.67
CA MET A 1 48.87 -30.21 28.22
C MET A 1 48.37 -29.23 27.12
N LYS A 2 48.87 -29.30 25.89
CA LYS A 2 48.52 -28.34 24.79
C LYS A 2 47.09 -28.53 24.18
N LEU A 3 46.52 -29.74 24.28
CA LEU A 3 45.20 -30.00 23.67
C LEU A 3 44.03 -29.37 24.46
N LYS A 4 44.11 -29.36 25.79
CA LYS A 4 43.06 -28.77 26.65
C LYS A 4 42.99 -27.24 26.53
N THR A 5 44.14 -26.56 26.37
CA THR A 5 44.15 -25.10 26.16
C THR A 5 43.58 -24.70 24.79
N SER A 6 43.84 -25.49 23.75
CA SER A 6 43.29 -25.23 22.41
C SER A 6 41.75 -25.35 22.37
N ILE A 7 41.19 -26.33 23.06
CA ILE A 7 39.74 -26.52 23.18
C ILE A 7 39.07 -25.39 23.96
N SER A 8 39.70 -24.91 25.02
CA SER A 8 39.18 -23.76 25.81
C SER A 8 39.18 -22.45 25.01
N ILE A 9 40.17 -22.22 24.17
CA ILE A 9 40.23 -21.03 23.30
C ILE A 9 39.13 -21.10 22.21
N LEU A 10 38.94 -22.26 21.59
CA LEU A 10 37.89 -22.47 20.60
C LEU A 10 36.49 -22.29 21.20
N ALA A 11 36.25 -22.81 22.41
CA ALA A 11 34.97 -22.63 23.10
C ALA A 11 34.73 -21.15 23.46
N GLY A 12 35.74 -20.43 23.90
CA GLY A 12 35.67 -18.98 24.18
C GLY A 12 35.31 -18.15 22.92
N CYS A 13 35.97 -18.42 21.80
CA CYS A 13 35.68 -17.76 20.53
C CYS A 13 34.25 -18.03 20.06
N LEU A 14 33.74 -19.25 20.24
CA LEU A 14 32.40 -19.63 19.85
C LEU A 14 31.32 -18.92 20.69
N VAL A 15 31.56 -18.76 21.99
CA VAL A 15 30.68 -18.00 22.88
C VAL A 15 30.67 -16.51 22.52
N ILE A 16 31.83 -15.92 22.25
CA ILE A 16 31.93 -14.50 21.83
C ILE A 16 31.23 -14.30 20.48
N PHE A 17 31.40 -15.21 19.53
CA PHE A 17 30.74 -15.15 18.24
C PHE A 17 29.22 -15.23 18.37
N LEU A 18 28.69 -16.12 19.21
CA LEU A 18 27.26 -16.22 19.50
C LEU A 18 26.72 -14.95 20.17
N PHE A 19 27.50 -14.36 21.11
CA PHE A 19 27.08 -13.15 21.82
C PHE A 19 27.00 -11.91 20.90
N ILE A 20 27.84 -11.85 19.86
CA ILE A 20 27.83 -10.78 18.86
C ILE A 20 26.78 -11.04 17.79
N MET A 21 26.65 -12.28 17.31
CA MET A 21 25.72 -12.63 16.21
C MET A 21 24.26 -12.68 16.64
N LEU A 22 23.96 -13.06 17.89
CA LEU A 22 22.59 -13.15 18.37
C LEU A 22 21.87 -11.79 18.37
N PRO A 23 22.44 -10.69 18.92
CA PRO A 23 21.77 -9.38 18.86
C PRO A 23 21.68 -8.83 17.42
N VAL A 24 22.68 -9.10 16.56
CA VAL A 24 22.61 -8.72 15.14
C VAL A 24 21.47 -9.46 14.44
N PHE A 25 21.33 -10.77 14.68
CA PHE A 25 20.26 -11.57 14.11
C PHE A 25 18.86 -11.16 14.62
N LEU A 26 18.75 -10.83 15.92
CA LEU A 26 17.51 -10.32 16.50
C LEU A 26 17.16 -8.92 15.97
N SER A 27 18.16 -8.04 15.77
CA SER A 27 17.96 -6.73 15.16
C SER A 27 17.53 -6.82 13.68
N MET A 28 18.08 -7.76 12.93
CA MET A 28 17.66 -7.99 11.53
C MET A 28 16.22 -8.50 11.42
N LYS A 29 15.74 -9.25 12.42
CA LYS A 29 14.35 -9.73 12.45
C LYS A 29 13.36 -8.61 12.82
N SER A 30 13.80 -7.62 13.59
CA SER A 30 12.97 -6.47 13.99
C SER A 30 12.80 -5.42 12.86
N GLN A 31 13.71 -5.40 11.88
CA GLN A 31 13.68 -4.39 10.81
C GLN A 31 12.71 -4.72 9.66
N LYS A 32 12.08 -5.90 9.65
CA LYS A 32 11.21 -6.33 8.56
C LYS A 32 9.79 -5.75 8.63
N ASP A 33 9.38 -5.20 9.76
CA ASP A 33 8.00 -4.74 9.98
C ASP A 33 7.83 -3.21 9.96
N GLU A 34 8.92 -2.41 9.96
CA GLU A 34 8.80 -0.94 10.02
C GLU A 34 8.75 -0.23 8.65
N SER A 35 9.13 -0.88 7.56
CA SER A 35 9.26 -0.20 6.26
C SER A 35 7.99 -0.17 5.42
N ILE A 36 6.89 -0.83 5.83
CA ILE A 36 5.61 -0.86 5.11
C ILE A 36 4.50 -0.14 5.90
N ALA A 37 4.68 0.09 7.19
CA ALA A 37 3.59 0.52 8.09
C ALA A 37 3.44 2.03 8.29
N SER A 38 4.19 2.88 7.63
CA SER A 38 4.19 4.31 7.97
C SER A 38 3.92 5.29 6.81
N PHE A 39 3.20 4.86 5.77
CA PHE A 39 2.61 5.84 4.86
C PHE A 39 1.16 6.12 5.31
N LYS A 40 1.01 6.64 6.52
CA LYS A 40 -0.27 7.15 7.02
C LYS A 40 -0.44 8.56 6.48
N GLY A 41 -1.32 8.71 5.50
CA GLY A 41 -1.83 10.01 5.09
C GLY A 41 -2.51 10.75 6.26
N SER A 42 -2.85 12.01 6.08
CA SER A 42 -3.59 12.79 7.09
C SER A 42 -4.98 12.18 7.34
N ASP A 43 -5.51 12.36 8.56
CA ASP A 43 -6.89 12.01 8.85
C ASP A 43 -7.83 12.77 7.90
N PHE A 44 -8.65 12.03 7.17
CA PHE A 44 -9.61 12.58 6.22
C PHE A 44 -10.95 11.84 6.31
N SER A 45 -11.99 12.47 5.80
CA SER A 45 -13.30 11.87 5.59
C SER A 45 -13.85 12.34 4.25
N LEU A 46 -13.93 11.41 3.31
CA LEU A 46 -14.43 11.60 1.96
C LEU A 46 -15.59 10.65 1.67
N LYS A 47 -16.16 10.72 0.48
CA LYS A 47 -17.17 9.78 0.00
C LYS A 47 -16.64 9.03 -1.22
N ASP A 48 -17.01 7.77 -1.33
CA ASP A 48 -16.82 7.03 -2.58
C ASP A 48 -17.96 7.32 -3.58
N MET A 49 -17.81 6.79 -4.77
CA MET A 49 -18.81 6.88 -5.85
C MET A 49 -20.18 6.26 -5.53
N ASN A 50 -20.33 5.54 -4.41
CA ASN A 50 -21.57 4.95 -3.93
C ASN A 50 -22.05 5.63 -2.62
N ASN A 51 -21.48 6.79 -2.27
CA ASN A 51 -21.79 7.55 -1.07
C ASN A 51 -21.40 6.89 0.26
N ASN A 52 -20.53 5.86 0.26
CA ASN A 52 -19.96 5.31 1.47
C ASN A 52 -18.88 6.26 2.02
N THR A 53 -18.76 6.33 3.33
CA THR A 53 -17.70 7.11 3.96
C THR A 53 -16.37 6.39 3.85
N ILE A 54 -15.36 7.08 3.34
CA ILE A 54 -13.98 6.63 3.21
C ILE A 54 -13.12 7.44 4.17
N THR A 55 -12.41 6.74 5.03
CA THR A 55 -11.45 7.29 6.01
C THR A 55 -10.10 6.62 5.85
N GLN A 56 -9.13 6.97 6.67
CA GLN A 56 -7.82 6.34 6.68
C GLN A 56 -7.91 4.82 6.89
N GLU A 57 -8.82 4.36 7.77
CA GLU A 57 -9.02 2.93 8.04
C GLU A 57 -9.58 2.17 6.82
N SER A 58 -10.23 2.86 5.87
CA SER A 58 -10.72 2.24 4.63
C SER A 58 -9.58 1.69 3.78
N PHE A 59 -8.38 2.26 3.92
CA PHE A 59 -7.17 1.82 3.23
C PHE A 59 -6.46 0.67 3.94
N ASP A 60 -6.86 0.33 5.16
CA ASP A 60 -6.30 -0.82 5.87
C ASP A 60 -6.74 -2.13 5.20
N GLY A 61 -5.82 -3.07 5.13
CA GLY A 61 -6.07 -4.39 4.55
C GLY A 61 -4.77 -5.11 4.20
N PRO A 62 -4.86 -6.35 3.72
CA PRO A 62 -3.67 -7.11 3.33
C PRO A 62 -2.87 -6.44 2.22
N LEU A 63 -3.56 -5.84 1.25
CA LEU A 63 -2.95 -5.06 0.18
C LEU A 63 -3.92 -4.00 -0.33
N THR A 64 -3.47 -2.76 -0.37
CA THR A 64 -4.23 -1.63 -0.91
C THR A 64 -3.40 -0.92 -1.96
N ALA A 65 -3.96 -0.77 -3.16
CA ALA A 65 -3.41 0.04 -4.23
C ALA A 65 -4.18 1.35 -4.31
N ILE A 66 -3.47 2.46 -4.36
CA ILE A 66 -4.05 3.80 -4.51
C ILE A 66 -3.51 4.41 -5.80
N PHE A 67 -4.40 4.93 -6.61
CA PHE A 67 -4.08 5.58 -7.87
C PHE A 67 -4.77 6.96 -7.94
N PHE A 68 -3.95 8.00 -8.03
CA PHE A 68 -4.42 9.35 -8.26
C PHE A 68 -4.52 9.63 -9.76
N GLY A 69 -5.69 10.03 -10.22
CA GLY A 69 -5.96 10.26 -11.64
C GLY A 69 -7.18 11.13 -11.87
N PHE A 70 -7.69 11.21 -13.09
CA PHE A 70 -8.92 11.91 -13.46
C PHE A 70 -9.58 11.25 -14.67
N THR A 71 -10.92 11.34 -14.78
CA THR A 71 -11.67 10.58 -15.78
C THR A 71 -11.42 11.05 -17.21
N ASN A 72 -11.16 12.34 -17.39
CA ASN A 72 -10.89 12.93 -18.72
C ASN A 72 -9.41 12.79 -19.18
N CYS A 73 -8.64 11.94 -18.53
CA CYS A 73 -7.27 11.64 -18.94
C CYS A 73 -7.28 10.77 -20.21
N PRO A 74 -6.64 11.22 -21.32
CA PRO A 74 -6.79 10.54 -22.60
C PRO A 74 -5.95 9.26 -22.74
N ASP A 75 -4.96 9.03 -21.88
CA ASP A 75 -3.96 7.97 -22.10
C ASP A 75 -3.57 7.25 -20.82
N VAL A 76 -2.77 7.88 -19.95
CA VAL A 76 -2.09 7.19 -18.85
C VAL A 76 -3.05 6.60 -17.81
N CYS A 77 -4.18 7.27 -17.52
CA CYS A 77 -5.12 6.80 -16.51
C CYS A 77 -5.87 5.54 -16.94
N PRO A 78 -6.53 5.49 -18.11
CA PRO A 78 -7.20 4.26 -18.55
C PRO A 78 -6.18 3.12 -18.79
N MET A 79 -4.98 3.42 -19.30
CA MET A 79 -3.96 2.41 -19.48
C MET A 79 -3.48 1.82 -18.15
N THR A 80 -3.35 2.61 -17.10
CA THR A 80 -2.96 2.15 -15.76
C THR A 80 -4.03 1.27 -15.14
N LEU A 81 -5.30 1.67 -15.23
CA LEU A 81 -6.43 0.89 -14.72
C LEU A 81 -6.58 -0.43 -15.50
N ASN A 82 -6.44 -0.43 -16.82
CA ASN A 82 -6.42 -1.66 -17.62
C ASN A 82 -5.29 -2.61 -17.21
N LYS A 83 -4.08 -2.10 -16.95
CA LYS A 83 -2.99 -2.93 -16.46
C LYS A 83 -3.30 -3.52 -15.09
N MET A 84 -3.91 -2.75 -14.20
CA MET A 84 -4.33 -3.23 -12.87
C MET A 84 -5.40 -4.31 -13.00
N ASP A 85 -6.36 -4.12 -13.90
CA ASP A 85 -7.41 -5.09 -14.22
C ASP A 85 -6.82 -6.44 -14.64
N ILE A 86 -5.87 -6.43 -15.58
CA ILE A 86 -5.15 -7.63 -16.03
C ILE A 86 -4.38 -8.29 -14.88
N VAL A 87 -3.76 -7.50 -14.01
CA VAL A 87 -3.03 -8.04 -12.84
C VAL A 87 -3.98 -8.73 -11.88
N LEU A 88 -5.13 -8.10 -11.57
CA LEU A 88 -6.13 -8.68 -10.69
C LEU A 88 -6.69 -9.99 -11.25
N ASP A 89 -6.93 -10.06 -12.55
CA ASP A 89 -7.40 -11.30 -13.18
C ASP A 89 -6.37 -12.43 -13.10
N LYS A 90 -5.09 -12.12 -13.31
CA LYS A 90 -4.00 -13.10 -13.15
C LYS A 90 -3.87 -13.63 -11.72
N LEU A 91 -4.25 -12.84 -10.72
CA LEU A 91 -4.23 -13.24 -9.32
C LEU A 91 -5.39 -14.18 -8.94
N GLY A 92 -6.43 -14.26 -9.75
CA GLY A 92 -7.56 -15.15 -9.54
C GLY A 92 -8.22 -14.93 -8.17
N ASN A 93 -8.30 -15.96 -7.35
CA ASN A 93 -8.93 -15.87 -6.03
C ASN A 93 -8.21 -14.94 -5.04
N LYS A 94 -6.93 -14.66 -5.22
CA LYS A 94 -6.14 -13.77 -4.36
C LYS A 94 -6.52 -12.30 -4.53
N LYS A 95 -7.19 -11.94 -5.64
CA LYS A 95 -7.67 -10.56 -5.84
C LYS A 95 -8.68 -10.09 -4.80
N LYS A 96 -9.34 -11.01 -4.08
CA LYS A 96 -10.30 -10.68 -3.01
C LYS A 96 -9.67 -9.94 -1.84
N ASP A 97 -8.37 -10.12 -1.64
CA ASP A 97 -7.62 -9.50 -0.55
C ASP A 97 -7.01 -8.15 -0.96
N ILE A 98 -7.29 -7.70 -2.20
CA ILE A 98 -6.73 -6.46 -2.75
C ILE A 98 -7.85 -5.44 -2.93
N LYS A 99 -7.65 -4.25 -2.34
CA LYS A 99 -8.48 -3.07 -2.60
C LYS A 99 -7.75 -2.16 -3.58
N VAL A 100 -8.45 -1.64 -4.57
CA VAL A 100 -7.90 -0.65 -5.51
C VAL A 100 -8.76 0.60 -5.45
N PHE A 101 -8.15 1.70 -5.03
CA PHE A 101 -8.78 3.01 -4.96
C PHE A 101 -8.30 3.89 -6.12
N PHE A 102 -9.26 4.42 -6.86
CA PHE A 102 -9.06 5.50 -7.81
C PHE A 102 -9.49 6.81 -7.15
N ILE A 103 -8.57 7.74 -6.95
CA ILE A 103 -8.85 9.02 -6.31
C ILE A 103 -8.75 10.11 -7.38
N SER A 104 -9.86 10.76 -7.68
CA SER A 104 -9.86 11.85 -8.65
C SER A 104 -9.15 13.09 -8.08
N VAL A 105 -8.21 13.62 -8.86
CA VAL A 105 -7.53 14.90 -8.60
C VAL A 105 -8.21 16.08 -9.32
N ASP A 106 -9.34 15.83 -9.97
CA ASP A 106 -10.14 16.81 -10.69
C ASP A 106 -11.62 16.76 -10.25
N PRO A 107 -11.91 16.93 -8.95
CA PRO A 107 -13.23 16.71 -8.39
C PRO A 107 -14.30 17.69 -8.90
N GLU A 108 -13.89 18.79 -9.51
CA GLU A 108 -14.85 19.74 -10.12
C GLU A 108 -15.56 19.15 -11.35
N ARG A 109 -14.86 18.32 -12.12
CA ARG A 109 -15.40 17.62 -13.29
C ARG A 109 -15.84 16.19 -12.99
N ASP A 110 -15.12 15.54 -12.10
CA ASP A 110 -15.30 14.13 -11.75
C ASP A 110 -16.31 13.98 -10.60
N THR A 111 -17.61 14.16 -10.88
CA THR A 111 -18.65 13.88 -9.89
C THR A 111 -18.68 12.39 -9.53
N PRO A 112 -19.31 11.98 -8.41
CA PRO A 112 -19.45 10.55 -8.07
C PRO A 112 -20.02 9.71 -9.22
N GLU A 113 -21.00 10.24 -9.95
CA GLU A 113 -21.65 9.58 -11.08
C GLU A 113 -20.67 9.40 -12.25
N VAL A 114 -19.90 10.44 -12.58
CA VAL A 114 -18.88 10.42 -13.64
C VAL A 114 -17.78 9.40 -13.32
N VAL A 115 -17.29 9.41 -12.08
CA VAL A 115 -16.29 8.43 -11.65
C VAL A 115 -16.83 7.01 -11.68
N LYS A 116 -18.09 6.82 -11.28
CA LYS A 116 -18.75 5.52 -11.31
C LYS A 116 -18.91 4.98 -12.73
N ASP A 117 -19.37 5.83 -13.66
CA ASP A 117 -19.51 5.49 -15.06
C ASP A 117 -18.14 5.13 -15.69
N TYR A 118 -17.14 5.97 -15.44
CA TYR A 118 -15.77 5.73 -15.91
C TYR A 118 -15.22 4.37 -15.42
N LEU A 119 -15.35 4.08 -14.14
CA LEU A 119 -14.83 2.84 -13.54
C LEU A 119 -15.66 1.60 -13.94
N SER A 120 -16.90 1.78 -14.43
CA SER A 120 -17.72 0.68 -14.94
C SER A 120 -17.20 0.05 -16.23
N ASN A 121 -16.24 0.72 -16.91
CA ASN A 121 -15.60 0.20 -18.11
C ASN A 121 -14.49 -0.85 -17.83
N PHE A 122 -14.24 -1.16 -16.57
CA PHE A 122 -13.25 -2.16 -16.15
C PHE A 122 -13.94 -3.37 -15.50
N ASP A 123 -13.40 -4.57 -15.71
CA ASP A 123 -14.01 -5.82 -15.24
C ASP A 123 -13.90 -6.01 -13.72
N ASN A 124 -12.82 -5.53 -13.12
CA ASN A 124 -12.62 -5.60 -11.67
C ASN A 124 -13.20 -4.38 -10.95
N LYS A 125 -13.60 -4.59 -9.69
CA LYS A 125 -14.22 -3.55 -8.87
C LYS A 125 -13.17 -2.60 -8.31
N PHE A 126 -13.07 -1.44 -8.91
CA PHE A 126 -12.33 -0.31 -8.38
C PHE A 126 -13.24 0.56 -7.51
N ILE A 127 -12.67 1.18 -6.48
CA ILE A 127 -13.38 2.08 -5.58
C ILE A 127 -13.00 3.51 -5.96
N GLY A 128 -13.94 4.24 -6.54
CA GLY A 128 -13.73 5.63 -6.95
C GLY A 128 -13.98 6.58 -5.79
N ILE A 129 -13.06 7.52 -5.56
CA ILE A 129 -13.18 8.58 -4.56
C ILE A 129 -13.09 9.92 -5.27
N THR A 130 -14.03 10.80 -4.96
CA THR A 130 -14.08 12.20 -5.40
C THR A 130 -14.79 13.03 -4.34
N GLY A 131 -14.94 14.33 -4.52
CA GLY A 131 -15.71 15.19 -3.62
C GLY A 131 -15.08 16.57 -3.41
N ASP A 132 -15.00 17.02 -2.17
CA ASP A 132 -14.50 18.35 -1.84
C ASP A 132 -13.05 18.56 -2.33
N PRO A 133 -12.80 19.58 -3.20
CA PRO A 133 -11.47 19.82 -3.77
C PRO A 133 -10.38 20.04 -2.74
N GLU A 134 -10.67 20.73 -1.64
CA GLU A 134 -9.68 21.01 -0.59
C GLU A 134 -9.28 19.72 0.13
N LYS A 135 -10.26 18.86 0.43
CA LYS A 135 -10.00 17.57 1.07
C LYS A 135 -9.23 16.61 0.16
N ILE A 136 -9.56 16.56 -1.13
CA ILE A 136 -8.82 15.79 -2.13
C ILE A 136 -7.38 16.30 -2.24
N PHE A 137 -7.18 17.62 -2.30
CA PHE A 137 -5.85 18.22 -2.37
C PHE A 137 -5.01 17.89 -1.12
N LEU A 138 -5.60 17.99 0.08
CA LEU A 138 -4.92 17.63 1.33
C LEU A 138 -4.55 16.16 1.37
N LEU A 139 -5.47 15.28 0.92
CA LEU A 139 -5.20 13.85 0.81
C LEU A 139 -4.04 13.59 -0.15
N TYR A 140 -4.11 14.11 -1.36
CA TYR A 140 -3.04 13.98 -2.36
C TYR A 140 -1.68 14.44 -1.81
N LYS A 141 -1.65 15.64 -1.19
CA LYS A 141 -0.43 16.21 -0.63
C LYS A 141 0.15 15.38 0.52
N SER A 142 -0.69 14.68 1.28
CA SER A 142 -0.24 13.84 2.40
C SER A 142 0.46 12.55 1.95
N TRP A 143 0.28 12.20 0.68
CA TRP A 143 0.90 11.01 0.07
C TRP A 143 2.19 11.32 -0.72
N GLY A 144 2.64 12.58 -0.76
CA GLY A 144 3.85 13.05 -1.42
C GLY A 144 3.58 13.75 -2.72
#